data_ca29e669f4cc6248ff1f915049790c19
#
_entry.id   ca29e669f4cc6248ff1f915049790c19
#
_cell.length_a   1.000
_cell.length_b   1.000
_cell.length_c   1.000
_cell.angle_alpha   90.00
_cell.angle_beta   90.00
_cell.angle_gamma   90.00
#
_symmetry.space_group_name_H-M   'P 1'
#
loop_
_entity.id
_entity.type
_entity.pdbx_description
1 polymer ?
#
loop_
_entity_poly.entity_id
_entity_poly.type
_entity_poly.pdbx_seq_one_letter_code
_entity_poly.pdbx_strand_id
1 'polypeptide(L)'
;TFVSAMAIKTGLTDIIPTECGCGQMIQLFQKLGAWVENDAYRPSTGDVIFYDWDDNGVGDDTGWPEHVGIVVSVSGNTIKVIEGNKSDSVSYREIAVNGRYIRGYGVPKYSSKATSAGSGSGNSGGLKYSKGDIVNFTGSKHYASANATSGPSCKAGKAKVTDTAEGTKHPYHLIAVNGSG
;
A
#
# COMPACT_ATOMS: atom_id res chain seq x y z
N THR A 1 1.08 -13.92 -11.86
CA THR A 1 -0.13 -13.26 -11.30
C THR A 1 -0.04 -11.74 -11.39
N PHE A 2 -1.16 -11.05 -11.14
CA PHE A 2 -1.19 -9.59 -10.98
C PHE A 2 -0.26 -9.14 -9.84
N VAL A 3 -0.30 -9.80 -8.69
CA VAL A 3 0.54 -9.50 -7.52
C VAL A 3 2.03 -9.61 -7.87
N SER A 4 2.44 -10.68 -8.54
CA SER A 4 3.83 -10.86 -9.00
C SER A 4 4.27 -9.75 -9.95
N ALA A 5 3.41 -9.36 -10.89
CA ALA A 5 3.69 -8.27 -11.82
C ALA A 5 3.87 -6.92 -11.09
N MET A 6 3.06 -6.66 -10.06
CA MET A 6 3.20 -5.46 -9.24
C MET A 6 4.49 -5.49 -8.41
N ALA A 7 4.85 -6.63 -7.81
CA ALA A 7 6.11 -6.80 -7.09
C ALA A 7 7.34 -6.51 -7.98
N ILE A 8 7.35 -7.06 -9.20
CA ILE A 8 8.42 -6.80 -10.20
C ILE A 8 8.46 -5.32 -10.55
N LYS A 9 7.32 -4.74 -10.92
CA LYS A 9 7.23 -3.34 -11.35
C LYS A 9 7.68 -2.34 -10.28
N THR A 10 7.47 -2.67 -9.02
CA THR A 10 7.83 -1.80 -7.87
C THR A 10 9.18 -2.13 -7.25
N GLY A 11 9.87 -3.18 -7.71
CA GLY A 11 11.16 -3.60 -7.15
C GLY A 11 11.05 -4.22 -5.74
N LEU A 12 9.92 -4.84 -5.42
CA LEU A 12 9.61 -5.40 -4.10
C LEU A 12 9.68 -6.94 -4.07
N THR A 13 10.36 -7.56 -5.04
CA THR A 13 10.39 -9.03 -5.23
C THR A 13 11.05 -9.80 -4.09
N ASP A 14 11.80 -9.15 -3.24
CA ASP A 14 12.46 -9.73 -2.07
C ASP A 14 11.55 -9.78 -0.82
N ILE A 15 10.45 -9.00 -0.80
CA ILE A 15 9.45 -9.02 0.28
C ILE A 15 8.07 -9.50 -0.20
N ILE A 16 7.80 -9.46 -1.50
CA ILE A 16 6.58 -10.00 -2.13
C ILE A 16 7.03 -11.06 -3.13
N PRO A 17 6.83 -12.34 -2.86
CA PRO A 17 7.24 -13.42 -3.75
C PRO A 17 6.61 -13.31 -5.13
N THR A 18 7.37 -13.68 -6.17
CA THR A 18 6.90 -13.74 -7.55
C THR A 18 6.64 -15.20 -7.93
N GLU A 19 5.37 -15.55 -8.04
CA GLU A 19 4.93 -16.90 -8.36
C GLU A 19 3.62 -16.86 -9.14
N CYS A 20 3.35 -17.88 -9.95
CA CYS A 20 2.10 -18.03 -10.69
C CYS A 20 1.03 -18.79 -9.89
N GLY A 21 1.44 -19.76 -9.09
CA GLY A 21 0.55 -20.56 -8.26
C GLY A 21 0.34 -19.95 -6.88
N CYS A 22 -0.91 -19.80 -6.44
CA CYS A 22 -1.23 -19.20 -5.16
C CYS A 22 -0.66 -20.01 -3.97
N GLY A 23 -0.76 -21.35 -4.02
CA GLY A 23 -0.23 -22.19 -2.96
C GLY A 23 1.30 -22.12 -2.86
N GLN A 24 2.00 -22.07 -3.98
CA GLN A 24 3.46 -21.87 -3.99
C GLN A 24 3.84 -20.49 -3.46
N MET A 25 3.05 -19.47 -3.76
CA MET A 25 3.28 -18.12 -3.24
C MET A 25 3.12 -18.08 -1.72
N ILE A 26 2.13 -18.79 -1.14
CA ILE A 26 1.98 -18.96 0.31
C ILE A 26 3.25 -19.58 0.92
N GLN A 27 3.75 -20.67 0.32
CA GLN A 27 4.97 -21.32 0.81
C GLN A 27 6.18 -20.38 0.82
N LEU A 28 6.27 -19.48 -0.16
CA LEU A 28 7.33 -18.48 -0.21
C LEU A 28 7.13 -17.41 0.88
N PHE A 29 5.90 -16.95 1.15
CA PHE A 29 5.62 -16.07 2.28
C PHE A 29 5.94 -16.73 3.62
N GLN A 30 5.66 -18.01 3.78
CA GLN A 30 6.03 -18.80 4.96
C GLN A 30 7.56 -18.82 5.15
N LYS A 31 8.33 -19.08 4.09
CA LYS A 31 9.81 -19.05 4.12
C LYS A 31 10.36 -17.67 4.48
N LEU A 32 9.69 -16.59 4.08
CA LEU A 32 10.05 -15.23 4.46
C LEU A 32 9.66 -14.86 5.91
N GLY A 33 8.94 -15.75 6.62
CA GLY A 33 8.36 -15.45 7.92
C GLY A 33 7.39 -14.27 7.84
N ALA A 34 6.61 -14.21 6.77
CA ALA A 34 5.67 -13.15 6.41
C ALA A 34 4.29 -13.71 6.02
N TRP A 35 3.90 -14.84 6.59
CA TRP A 35 2.60 -15.48 6.41
C TRP A 35 1.79 -15.41 7.69
N VAL A 36 0.51 -15.04 7.58
CA VAL A 36 -0.49 -15.10 8.65
C VAL A 36 -1.59 -16.03 8.18
N GLU A 37 -1.71 -17.19 8.83
CA GLU A 37 -2.70 -18.22 8.54
C GLU A 37 -4.12 -17.78 8.89
N ASN A 38 -4.29 -17.04 9.96
CA ASN A 38 -5.56 -16.69 10.57
C ASN A 38 -6.40 -15.80 9.66
N ASP A 39 -7.56 -16.27 9.21
CA ASP A 39 -8.51 -15.53 8.37
C ASP A 39 -9.16 -14.34 9.12
N ALA A 40 -9.22 -14.39 10.46
CA ALA A 40 -9.66 -13.29 11.31
C ALA A 40 -8.61 -12.18 11.50
N TYR A 41 -7.41 -12.33 10.94
CA TYR A 41 -6.41 -11.26 10.93
C TYR A 41 -6.98 -10.00 10.27
N ARG A 42 -6.76 -8.84 10.89
CA ARG A 42 -7.16 -7.56 10.31
C ARG A 42 -6.00 -7.00 9.46
N PRO A 43 -6.08 -7.05 8.14
CA PRO A 43 -4.95 -6.69 7.30
C PRO A 43 -4.72 -5.18 7.22
N SER A 44 -3.51 -4.82 6.79
CA SER A 44 -3.11 -3.46 6.47
C SER A 44 -3.06 -3.25 4.95
N THR A 45 -3.08 -1.99 4.52
CA THR A 45 -2.84 -1.64 3.10
C THR A 45 -1.50 -2.20 2.64
N GLY A 46 -1.52 -2.91 1.52
CA GLY A 46 -0.35 -3.56 0.93
C GLY A 46 -0.18 -5.04 1.31
N ASP A 47 -0.92 -5.55 2.29
CA ASP A 47 -0.94 -6.99 2.55
C ASP A 47 -1.49 -7.74 1.34
N VAL A 48 -1.04 -8.96 1.16
CA VAL A 48 -1.46 -9.84 0.08
C VAL A 48 -2.48 -10.83 0.63
N ILE A 49 -3.73 -10.75 0.18
CA ILE A 49 -4.82 -11.62 0.62
C ILE A 49 -4.96 -12.79 -0.34
N PHE A 50 -5.13 -13.99 0.21
CA PHE A 50 -5.37 -15.22 -0.53
C PHE A 50 -6.78 -15.74 -0.27
N TYR A 51 -7.35 -16.39 -1.28
CA TYR A 51 -8.70 -16.94 -1.23
C TYR A 51 -8.70 -18.43 -1.57
N ASP A 52 -9.54 -19.16 -0.84
CA ASP A 52 -10.00 -20.49 -1.16
C ASP A 52 -11.52 -20.43 -1.40
N TRP A 53 -11.94 -20.67 -2.63
CA TRP A 53 -13.37 -20.60 -2.98
C TRP A 53 -14.17 -21.83 -2.56
N ASP A 54 -13.49 -22.90 -2.18
CA ASP A 54 -14.10 -24.13 -1.69
C ASP A 54 -14.33 -24.14 -0.17
N ASP A 55 -13.93 -23.08 0.54
CA ASP A 55 -14.14 -22.94 1.97
C ASP A 55 -15.62 -23.07 2.36
N ASN A 56 -15.87 -23.86 3.41
CA ASN A 56 -17.21 -24.09 3.95
C ASN A 56 -17.65 -23.03 4.98
N GLY A 57 -16.78 -22.11 5.37
CA GLY A 57 -17.03 -21.04 6.33
C GLY A 57 -16.99 -21.48 7.79
N VAL A 58 -16.42 -22.65 8.10
CA VAL A 58 -16.32 -23.17 9.48
C VAL A 58 -14.86 -23.26 9.92
N GLY A 59 -14.50 -22.44 10.89
CA GLY A 59 -13.13 -22.39 11.44
C GLY A 59 -12.19 -21.54 10.58
N ASP A 60 -10.90 -21.77 10.80
CA ASP A 60 -9.82 -21.14 10.02
C ASP A 60 -9.62 -21.91 8.71
N ASP A 61 -9.65 -21.22 7.59
CA ASP A 61 -9.52 -21.82 6.27
C ASP A 61 -8.07 -22.26 6.01
N THR A 62 -7.85 -23.56 5.83
CA THR A 62 -6.53 -24.16 5.57
C THR A 62 -6.47 -24.86 4.22
N GLY A 63 -7.47 -24.64 3.36
CA GLY A 63 -7.59 -25.26 2.03
C GLY A 63 -6.55 -24.77 1.02
N TRP A 64 -6.69 -25.23 -0.21
CA TRP A 64 -5.77 -24.84 -1.29
C TRP A 64 -6.24 -23.54 -1.94
N PRO A 65 -5.39 -22.49 -1.99
CA PRO A 65 -5.82 -21.19 -2.49
C PRO A 65 -5.90 -21.15 -4.03
N GLU A 66 -6.96 -20.59 -4.58
CA GLU A 66 -7.16 -20.40 -6.01
C GLU A 66 -6.92 -18.97 -6.48
N HIS A 67 -7.00 -18.00 -5.59
CA HIS A 67 -6.93 -16.60 -5.98
C HIS A 67 -6.12 -15.74 -5.00
N VAL A 68 -5.67 -14.57 -5.49
CA VAL A 68 -4.82 -13.65 -4.72
C VAL A 68 -5.07 -12.21 -5.14
N GLY A 69 -5.04 -11.31 -4.16
CA GLY A 69 -5.16 -9.86 -4.37
C GLY A 69 -4.26 -9.05 -3.44
N ILE A 70 -4.30 -7.74 -3.58
CA ILE A 70 -3.58 -6.79 -2.71
C ILE A 70 -4.60 -5.95 -1.95
N VAL A 71 -4.48 -5.86 -0.64
CA VAL A 71 -5.33 -5.02 0.22
C VAL A 71 -5.06 -3.54 -0.08
N VAL A 72 -6.10 -2.82 -0.42
CA VAL A 72 -6.05 -1.37 -0.70
C VAL A 72 -6.41 -0.55 0.53
N SER A 73 -7.41 -0.99 1.27
CA SER A 73 -7.83 -0.32 2.51
C SER A 73 -8.70 -1.25 3.36
N VAL A 74 -8.76 -0.95 4.65
CA VAL A 74 -9.69 -1.58 5.58
C VAL A 74 -10.48 -0.48 6.31
N SER A 75 -11.80 -0.53 6.22
CA SER A 75 -12.69 0.43 6.86
C SER A 75 -13.83 -0.30 7.59
N GLY A 76 -13.94 -0.06 8.90
CA GLY A 76 -14.89 -0.85 9.71
C GLY A 76 -14.63 -2.34 9.57
N ASN A 77 -15.61 -3.10 9.12
CA ASN A 77 -15.50 -4.55 8.87
C ASN A 77 -15.30 -4.89 7.39
N THR A 78 -14.95 -3.93 6.54
CA THR A 78 -14.79 -4.13 5.09
C THR A 78 -13.34 -4.00 4.67
N ILE A 79 -12.82 -5.01 3.97
CA ILE A 79 -11.53 -5.01 3.30
C ILE A 79 -11.80 -4.70 1.82
N LYS A 80 -11.16 -3.67 1.28
CA LYS A 80 -11.13 -3.40 -0.15
C LYS A 80 -9.83 -3.94 -0.73
N VAL A 81 -9.95 -4.76 -1.76
CA VAL A 81 -8.84 -5.47 -2.42
C VAL A 81 -8.80 -5.10 -3.89
N ILE A 82 -7.62 -5.02 -4.48
CA ILE A 82 -7.41 -4.95 -5.93
C ILE A 82 -6.89 -6.31 -6.41
N GLU A 83 -7.48 -6.82 -7.48
CA GLU A 83 -7.21 -8.16 -8.01
C GLU A 83 -7.00 -8.11 -9.52
N GLY A 84 -6.12 -8.95 -10.03
CA GLY A 84 -6.06 -9.28 -11.45
C GLY A 84 -6.91 -10.50 -11.75
N ASN A 85 -7.35 -10.63 -12.99
CA ASN A 85 -8.18 -11.74 -13.48
C ASN A 85 -9.55 -11.87 -12.77
N LYS A 86 -10.06 -10.78 -12.25
CA LYS A 86 -11.44 -10.70 -11.78
C LYS A 86 -12.33 -10.29 -12.94
N SER A 87 -13.10 -11.25 -13.50
CA SER A 87 -13.88 -11.05 -14.74
C SER A 87 -13.00 -10.52 -15.88
N ASP A 88 -11.87 -11.21 -16.13
CA ASP A 88 -10.86 -10.89 -17.16
C ASP A 88 -10.27 -9.47 -17.10
N SER A 89 -10.29 -8.87 -15.93
CA SER A 89 -9.81 -7.50 -15.72
C SER A 89 -9.08 -7.33 -14.39
N VAL A 90 -8.43 -6.17 -14.23
CA VAL A 90 -7.99 -5.67 -12.93
C VAL A 90 -9.15 -4.90 -12.31
N SER A 91 -9.66 -5.36 -11.19
CA SER A 91 -10.81 -4.70 -10.55
C SER A 91 -10.80 -4.84 -9.03
N TYR A 92 -11.70 -4.11 -8.38
CA TYR A 92 -11.83 -4.15 -6.93
C TYR A 92 -12.80 -5.24 -6.47
N ARG A 93 -12.51 -5.80 -5.28
CA ARG A 93 -13.40 -6.61 -4.48
C ARG A 93 -13.56 -5.98 -3.11
N GLU A 94 -14.73 -6.12 -2.52
CA GLU A 94 -14.97 -5.87 -1.11
C GLU A 94 -15.35 -7.20 -0.43
N ILE A 95 -14.72 -7.47 0.73
CA ILE A 95 -14.96 -8.66 1.54
C ILE A 95 -14.94 -8.25 3.01
N ALA A 96 -15.68 -8.94 3.85
CA ALA A 96 -15.65 -8.69 5.28
C ALA A 96 -14.33 -9.16 5.90
N VAL A 97 -13.87 -8.50 6.96
CA VAL A 97 -12.83 -9.06 7.84
C VAL A 97 -13.34 -10.38 8.40
N ASN A 98 -12.51 -11.40 8.42
CA ASN A 98 -12.91 -12.78 8.73
C ASN A 98 -14.02 -13.30 7.79
N GLY A 99 -13.96 -12.91 6.50
CA GLY A 99 -14.91 -13.35 5.49
C GLY A 99 -14.65 -14.79 5.06
N ARG A 100 -15.72 -15.49 4.65
CA ARG A 100 -15.77 -16.92 4.40
C ARG A 100 -14.62 -17.47 3.53
N TYR A 101 -14.15 -16.78 2.55
CA TYR A 101 -13.20 -17.30 1.55
C TYR A 101 -11.76 -16.82 1.78
N ILE A 102 -11.47 -16.30 2.96
CA ILE A 102 -10.12 -15.82 3.26
C ILE A 102 -9.27 -16.98 3.72
N ARG A 103 -8.26 -17.33 2.91
CA ARG A 103 -7.29 -18.38 3.19
C ARG A 103 -6.15 -17.92 4.11
N GLY A 104 -5.92 -16.63 4.18
CA GLY A 104 -4.87 -16.02 4.97
C GLY A 104 -4.15 -14.90 4.22
N TYR A 105 -3.04 -14.43 4.81
CA TYR A 105 -2.38 -13.21 4.35
C TYR A 105 -0.86 -13.33 4.26
N GLY A 106 -0.30 -12.88 3.15
CA GLY A 106 1.10 -12.49 3.07
C GLY A 106 1.27 -11.07 3.61
N VAL A 107 2.15 -10.89 4.59
CA VAL A 107 2.42 -9.60 5.24
C VAL A 107 3.82 -9.13 4.91
N PRO A 108 4.03 -8.42 3.78
CA PRO A 108 5.35 -8.02 3.33
C PRO A 108 6.02 -7.07 4.33
N LYS A 109 7.31 -7.27 4.59
CA LYS A 109 8.08 -6.46 5.54
C LYS A 109 8.51 -5.12 4.91
N TYR A 110 7.56 -4.25 4.60
CA TYR A 110 7.83 -2.94 3.97
C TYR A 110 8.82 -2.07 4.74
N SER A 111 8.87 -2.19 6.06
CA SER A 111 9.85 -1.47 6.89
C SER A 111 11.30 -1.79 6.50
N SER A 112 11.58 -2.98 5.97
CA SER A 112 12.91 -3.35 5.47
C SER A 112 13.29 -2.61 4.18
N LYS A 113 12.30 -2.00 3.51
CA LYS A 113 12.47 -1.20 2.29
C LYS A 113 12.44 0.30 2.55
N ALA A 114 12.08 0.71 3.77
CA ALA A 114 12.25 2.09 4.16
C ALA A 114 13.75 2.41 4.08
N THR A 115 14.16 3.09 3.01
CA THR A 115 15.50 3.67 2.96
C THR A 115 15.62 4.60 4.16
N SER A 116 16.60 4.33 5.04
CA SER A 116 17.01 5.33 6.02
C SER A 116 17.29 6.58 5.23
N ALA A 117 16.45 7.60 5.35
CA ALA A 117 16.76 8.92 4.84
C ALA A 117 18.15 9.24 5.41
N GLY A 118 19.13 9.43 4.53
CA GLY A 118 20.52 9.68 4.95
C GLY A 118 20.51 10.67 6.08
N SER A 119 21.34 10.43 7.11
CA SER A 119 21.49 11.27 8.30
C SER A 119 21.82 12.73 7.91
N GLY A 120 20.81 13.46 7.53
CA GLY A 120 20.76 14.90 7.62
C GLY A 120 20.25 15.20 9.01
N SER A 121 21.13 15.66 9.89
CA SER A 121 20.78 16.17 11.21
C SER A 121 19.61 17.14 11.09
N GLY A 122 18.42 16.75 11.52
CA GLY A 122 17.21 17.56 11.42
C GLY A 122 16.05 16.91 12.15
N ASN A 123 15.97 17.20 13.44
CA ASN A 123 14.76 17.26 14.28
C ASN A 123 13.70 16.13 14.06
N SER A 124 13.67 15.20 14.97
CA SER A 124 12.58 14.25 15.16
C SER A 124 11.32 14.99 15.64
N GLY A 125 10.61 15.61 14.72
CA GLY A 125 9.31 16.22 14.92
C GLY A 125 8.38 15.74 13.82
N GLY A 126 7.20 15.24 14.18
CA GLY A 126 6.14 14.92 13.22
C GLY A 126 5.89 16.07 12.24
N LEU A 127 5.12 15.81 11.19
CA LEU A 127 4.80 16.80 10.16
C LEU A 127 4.35 18.13 10.79
N LYS A 128 4.97 19.22 10.36
CA LYS A 128 4.68 20.56 10.87
C LYS A 128 3.25 21.04 10.56
N TYR A 129 2.68 20.53 9.46
CA TYR A 129 1.36 20.92 8.96
C TYR A 129 0.48 19.69 8.73
N SER A 130 -0.82 19.87 8.89
CA SER A 130 -1.85 18.86 8.72
C SER A 130 -2.69 19.13 7.47
N LYS A 131 -3.37 18.11 6.97
CA LYS A 131 -4.34 18.25 5.89
C LYS A 131 -5.40 19.29 6.26
N GLY A 132 -5.58 20.28 5.40
CA GLY A 132 -6.50 21.40 5.60
C GLY A 132 -5.80 22.72 5.92
N ASP A 133 -4.57 22.71 6.40
CA ASP A 133 -3.82 23.91 6.77
C ASP A 133 -3.54 24.80 5.56
N ILE A 134 -3.55 26.11 5.79
CA ILE A 134 -3.10 27.12 4.82
C ILE A 134 -1.68 27.52 5.17
N VAL A 135 -0.77 27.31 4.24
CA VAL A 135 0.66 27.59 4.40
C VAL A 135 1.16 28.59 3.39
N ASN A 136 2.25 29.31 3.69
CA ASN A 136 2.99 30.09 2.72
C ASN A 136 4.05 29.19 2.07
N PHE A 137 3.82 28.77 0.86
CA PHE A 137 4.81 28.05 0.06
C PHE A 137 5.86 29.04 -0.46
N THR A 138 7.11 28.83 -0.08
CA THR A 138 8.26 29.66 -0.45
C THR A 138 9.18 29.01 -1.46
N GLY A 139 8.87 27.78 -1.88
CA GLY A 139 9.64 27.04 -2.88
C GLY A 139 9.49 27.63 -4.29
N SER A 140 10.38 27.24 -5.18
CA SER A 140 10.42 27.65 -6.59
C SER A 140 10.12 26.52 -7.56
N LYS A 141 9.88 25.31 -7.05
CA LYS A 141 9.60 24.11 -7.86
C LYS A 141 8.45 23.32 -7.29
N HIS A 142 7.67 22.68 -8.16
CA HIS A 142 6.73 21.65 -7.76
C HIS A 142 7.19 20.27 -8.23
N TYR A 143 6.74 19.23 -7.56
CA TYR A 143 7.19 17.87 -7.78
C TYR A 143 5.99 16.95 -8.03
N ALA A 144 6.09 16.09 -9.04
CA ALA A 144 5.00 15.18 -9.43
C ALA A 144 4.81 14.01 -8.46
N SER A 145 5.78 13.78 -7.55
CA SER A 145 5.68 12.77 -6.50
C SER A 145 6.47 13.17 -5.27
N ALA A 146 6.14 12.57 -4.13
CA ALA A 146 6.72 12.87 -2.82
C ALA A 146 8.24 12.64 -2.73
N ASN A 147 8.84 11.89 -3.65
CA ASN A 147 10.28 11.60 -3.69
C ASN A 147 10.97 12.02 -5.00
N ALA A 148 10.31 12.81 -5.84
CA ALA A 148 10.91 13.30 -7.08
C ALA A 148 12.17 14.13 -6.79
N THR A 149 13.17 14.02 -7.67
CA THR A 149 14.45 14.74 -7.56
C THR A 149 14.48 16.00 -8.40
N SER A 150 13.55 16.14 -9.34
CA SER A 150 13.43 17.30 -10.23
C SER A 150 11.95 17.62 -10.46
N GLY A 151 11.67 18.88 -10.79
CA GLY A 151 10.33 19.33 -11.10
C GLY A 151 10.36 20.71 -11.77
N PRO A 152 9.30 21.07 -12.50
CA PRO A 152 9.18 22.37 -13.13
C PRO A 152 9.09 23.51 -12.11
N SER A 153 9.39 24.71 -12.56
CA SER A 153 9.29 25.92 -11.75
C SER A 153 7.84 26.23 -11.39
N CYS A 154 7.63 26.77 -10.20
CA CYS A 154 6.34 27.30 -9.77
C CYS A 154 6.54 28.57 -8.95
N LYS A 155 5.47 29.33 -8.77
CA LYS A 155 5.48 30.57 -7.99
C LYS A 155 5.25 30.28 -6.51
N ALA A 156 5.93 31.03 -5.64
CA ALA A 156 5.64 31.08 -4.21
C ALA A 156 4.25 31.71 -3.98
N GLY A 157 3.57 31.31 -2.91
CA GLY A 157 2.26 31.84 -2.58
C GLY A 157 1.55 31.05 -1.48
N LYS A 158 0.31 31.44 -1.19
CA LYS A 158 -0.54 30.70 -0.26
C LYS A 158 -1.02 29.39 -0.88
N ALA A 159 -0.89 28.32 -0.13
CA ALA A 159 -1.31 26.99 -0.56
C ALA A 159 -2.01 26.25 0.58
N LYS A 160 -2.97 25.41 0.23
CA LYS A 160 -3.64 24.49 1.15
C LYS A 160 -2.97 23.12 1.11
N VAL A 161 -2.66 22.58 2.28
CA VAL A 161 -2.21 21.20 2.42
C VAL A 161 -3.40 20.27 2.15
N THR A 162 -3.32 19.49 1.10
CA THR A 162 -4.40 18.57 0.70
C THR A 162 -4.09 17.11 0.98
N ASP A 163 -2.80 16.80 1.16
CA ASP A 163 -2.35 15.48 1.58
C ASP A 163 -0.96 15.55 2.21
N THR A 164 -0.59 14.51 2.96
CA THR A 164 0.71 14.40 3.64
C THR A 164 1.32 13.03 3.43
N ALA A 165 2.66 12.99 3.29
CA ALA A 165 3.44 11.79 3.07
C ALA A 165 4.68 11.82 3.97
N GLU A 166 4.50 11.48 5.25
CA GLU A 166 5.58 11.50 6.25
C GLU A 166 6.77 10.63 5.81
N GLY A 167 7.99 11.07 6.15
CA GLY A 167 9.22 10.36 5.78
C GLY A 167 9.66 10.54 4.33
N THR A 168 9.02 11.38 3.54
CA THR A 168 9.38 11.66 2.14
C THR A 168 10.13 12.98 1.98
N LYS A 169 10.79 13.18 0.82
CA LYS A 169 11.50 14.44 0.50
C LYS A 169 10.57 15.65 0.43
N HIS A 170 9.35 15.43 -0.06
CA HIS A 170 8.33 16.46 -0.23
C HIS A 170 7.06 16.01 0.49
N PRO A 171 7.00 16.18 1.82
CA PRO A 171 5.99 15.54 2.67
C PRO A 171 4.59 16.15 2.57
N TYR A 172 4.40 17.19 1.74
CA TYR A 172 3.11 17.86 1.60
C TYR A 172 2.66 17.94 0.15
N HIS A 173 1.42 17.54 -0.10
CA HIS A 173 0.72 17.90 -1.34
C HIS A 173 0.01 19.25 -1.12
N LEU A 174 0.29 20.22 -1.98
CA LEU A 174 -0.15 21.59 -1.86
C LEU A 174 -0.98 22.00 -3.08
N ILE A 175 -2.08 22.69 -2.86
CA ILE A 175 -2.87 23.34 -3.92
C ILE A 175 -2.90 24.85 -3.64
N ALA A 176 -2.58 25.65 -4.65
CA ALA A 176 -2.61 27.11 -4.55
C ALA A 176 -4.00 27.62 -4.13
N VAL A 177 -4.02 28.55 -3.21
CA VAL A 177 -5.26 29.25 -2.80
C VAL A 177 -5.37 30.53 -3.63
N ASN A 178 -6.52 30.73 -4.29
CA ASN A 178 -6.83 31.92 -5.10
C ASN A 178 -6.06 32.06 -6.43
N GLY A 179 -5.97 31.02 -7.22
CA GLY A 179 -5.64 31.10 -8.65
C GLY A 179 -4.27 31.70 -9.00
N SER A 180 -3.36 31.81 -8.06
CA SER A 180 -1.96 32.14 -8.30
C SER A 180 -1.15 30.87 -8.50
N GLY A 181 -1.30 30.26 -9.69
CA GLY A 181 -0.43 29.19 -10.18
C GLY A 181 0.79 29.77 -10.87
#